data_f04ad9937391e6a857e3af6522376126
#
_entry.id   f04ad9937391e6a857e3af6522376126
#
_cell.length_a   1.000
_cell.length_b   1.000
_cell.length_c   1.000
_cell.angle_alpha   90.00
_cell.angle_beta   90.00
_cell.angle_gamma   90.00
#
_symmetry.space_group_name_H-M   'P 1'
#
loop_
_entity.id
_entity.type
_entity.pdbx_description
1 polymer ?
#
loop_
_entity_poly.entity_id
_entity_poly.type
_entity_poly.pdbx_seq_one_letter_code
_entity_poly.pdbx_strand_id
1 'polypeptide(L)'
;MPARWRSYLDTTRGQGRGAAHRRYWELSVLYGVRARLRSGDLWVPGSRRYTDPTTLLIPTETWAAQRDDFCAVTGAGADPTRQLHRLEGELDAAVADLQRVLADPTSQGLARVDDDGELIVSPLPAEQIPAAGEALAQAVAARLPQIHLPALLIEVDRDTRFSEAFTHASGAQPRTPDLARNLYASVLAYACNLGYAGMADASGISEDILAWTSQWYLRHDTLREANTRLVNAHHRHPLAALWGAGTLSSSDGQRFPQRGDSLTARALSRYFLDQGTTAYTHVSDQHSTYGTTVIPTTWREAVAVLDDIFGNPTDLPIAEHTTDTAGQTLATFAIFHLAGLQFSPRIRDIGRLQLYRLGPAASWRIRYPHAGPLLTQPIQTQLIADHCNDLIRLVGSMKFGHTTASLLIAKLHASSRQNSLARAL
;
A
#
# COMPACT_ATOMS: atom_id res chain seq x y z
N MET A 1 -26.47 18.64 14.31
CA MET A 1 -25.95 20.00 14.63
C MET A 1 -24.78 19.83 15.61
N PRO A 2 -23.60 20.47 15.40
CA PRO A 2 -22.46 20.31 16.29
C PRO A 2 -22.78 20.76 17.72
N ALA A 3 -22.34 19.98 18.72
CA ALA A 3 -22.64 20.23 20.15
C ALA A 3 -22.28 21.65 20.60
N ARG A 4 -21.19 22.23 20.08
CA ARG A 4 -20.74 23.61 20.40
C ARG A 4 -21.77 24.72 20.09
N TRP A 5 -22.72 24.48 19.20
CA TRP A 5 -23.75 25.47 18.86
C TRP A 5 -25.03 25.29 19.67
N ARG A 6 -25.23 24.14 20.34
CA ARG A 6 -26.44 23.86 21.13
C ARG A 6 -26.60 24.84 22.27
N SER A 7 -25.54 25.13 23.02
CA SER A 7 -25.59 26.07 24.15
C SER A 7 -26.07 27.46 23.72
N TYR A 8 -25.59 27.98 22.59
CA TYR A 8 -26.02 29.29 22.07
C TYR A 8 -27.47 29.29 21.58
N LEU A 9 -27.92 28.22 20.99
CA LEU A 9 -29.29 28.08 20.50
C LEU A 9 -30.27 27.81 21.64
N ASP A 10 -29.87 27.05 22.66
CA ASP A 10 -30.68 26.76 23.81
C ASP A 10 -30.84 28.01 24.73
N THR A 11 -29.77 28.77 24.95
CA THR A 11 -29.82 30.02 25.73
C THR A 11 -30.66 31.10 25.05
N THR A 12 -30.73 31.14 23.73
CA THR A 12 -31.52 32.11 22.96
C THR A 12 -32.95 31.67 22.71
N ARG A 13 -33.33 30.44 23.04
CA ARG A 13 -34.65 29.85 22.79
C ARG A 13 -35.76 30.46 23.66
N GLY A 14 -35.42 30.95 24.87
CA GLY A 14 -36.36 31.56 25.83
C GLY A 14 -36.57 33.06 25.65
N GLN A 15 -35.78 33.76 24.86
CA GLN A 15 -35.83 35.21 24.66
C GLN A 15 -36.67 35.67 23.46
N GLY A 16 -37.67 34.90 23.07
CA GLY A 16 -38.46 35.13 21.88
C GLY A 16 -37.65 34.82 20.59
N ARG A 17 -38.35 34.53 19.49
CA ARG A 17 -37.70 34.22 18.18
C ARG A 17 -36.99 35.44 17.58
N GLY A 18 -36.08 36.04 18.37
CA GLY A 18 -35.38 37.27 18.05
C GLY A 18 -34.21 37.09 17.08
N ALA A 19 -33.68 38.21 16.58
CA ALA A 19 -32.59 38.28 15.64
C ALA A 19 -31.34 37.52 16.08
N ALA A 20 -31.10 37.38 17.41
CA ALA A 20 -29.95 36.67 17.96
C ALA A 20 -30.04 35.12 17.70
N HIS A 21 -31.19 34.52 17.96
CA HIS A 21 -31.41 33.08 17.73
C HIS A 21 -31.27 32.73 16.25
N ARG A 22 -31.85 33.54 15.36
CA ARG A 22 -31.72 33.36 13.90
C ARG A 22 -30.27 33.48 13.47
N ARG A 23 -29.52 34.47 13.97
CA ARG A 23 -28.10 34.66 13.66
C ARG A 23 -27.25 33.46 14.09
N TYR A 24 -27.41 32.94 15.28
CA TYR A 24 -26.68 31.74 15.73
C TYR A 24 -27.06 30.51 14.92
N TRP A 25 -28.33 30.36 14.54
CA TRP A 25 -28.77 29.28 13.65
C TRP A 25 -28.11 29.41 12.26
N GLU A 26 -28.17 30.57 11.62
CA GLU A 26 -27.53 30.83 10.34
C GLU A 26 -26.01 30.57 10.39
N LEU A 27 -25.32 31.05 11.41
CA LEU A 27 -23.91 30.78 11.62
C LEU A 27 -23.64 29.28 11.77
N SER A 28 -24.46 28.56 12.53
CA SER A 28 -24.28 27.12 12.70
C SER A 28 -24.42 26.36 11.39
N VAL A 29 -25.35 26.77 10.51
CA VAL A 29 -25.54 26.19 9.18
C VAL A 29 -24.34 26.52 8.28
N LEU A 30 -23.90 27.77 8.21
CA LEU A 30 -22.76 28.21 7.39
C LEU A 30 -21.47 27.49 7.80
N TYR A 31 -21.21 27.39 9.11
CA TYR A 31 -20.06 26.59 9.60
C TYR A 31 -20.20 25.10 9.30
N GLY A 32 -21.42 24.56 9.33
CA GLY A 32 -21.73 23.19 8.92
C GLY A 32 -21.45 22.96 7.44
N VAL A 33 -21.96 23.82 6.56
CA VAL A 33 -21.70 23.80 5.11
C VAL A 33 -20.21 23.90 4.82
N ARG A 34 -19.51 24.90 5.42
CA ARG A 34 -18.07 25.05 5.27
C ARG A 34 -17.31 23.77 5.67
N ALA A 35 -17.71 23.13 6.76
CA ALA A 35 -17.05 21.91 7.23
C ALA A 35 -17.24 20.77 6.21
N ARG A 36 -18.45 20.59 5.69
CA ARG A 36 -18.79 19.53 4.73
C ARG A 36 -18.21 19.76 3.33
N LEU A 37 -18.13 21.02 2.88
CA LEU A 37 -17.39 21.37 1.65
C LEU A 37 -15.89 21.07 1.78
N ARG A 38 -15.32 21.23 2.97
CA ARG A 38 -13.92 20.90 3.23
C ARG A 38 -13.65 19.41 3.34
N SER A 39 -14.59 18.65 3.89
CA SER A 39 -14.48 17.19 3.98
C SER A 39 -14.85 16.48 2.67
N GLY A 40 -15.55 17.14 1.75
CA GLY A 40 -16.07 16.53 0.52
C GLY A 40 -17.44 15.85 0.68
N ASP A 41 -18.10 15.98 1.87
CA ASP A 41 -19.50 15.52 2.05
C ASP A 41 -20.51 16.41 1.31
N LEU A 42 -20.11 17.60 0.92
CA LEU A 42 -20.81 18.50 0.01
C LEU A 42 -19.83 18.96 -1.07
N TRP A 43 -20.34 19.12 -2.29
CA TRP A 43 -19.57 19.65 -3.41
C TRP A 43 -20.36 20.67 -4.20
N VAL A 44 -19.66 21.42 -5.05
CA VAL A 44 -20.26 22.42 -5.94
C VAL A 44 -19.95 22.04 -7.37
N PRO A 45 -20.96 21.76 -8.21
CA PRO A 45 -20.74 21.46 -9.61
C PRO A 45 -19.89 22.54 -10.31
N GLY A 46 -18.88 22.12 -11.08
CA GLY A 46 -17.98 23.03 -11.78
C GLY A 46 -16.89 23.69 -10.90
N SER A 47 -16.88 23.47 -9.60
CA SER A 47 -15.84 23.98 -8.71
C SER A 47 -14.57 23.15 -8.81
N ARG A 48 -13.42 23.83 -9.03
CA ARG A 48 -12.10 23.14 -8.97
C ARG A 48 -11.71 22.76 -7.54
N ARG A 49 -12.14 23.54 -6.54
CA ARG A 49 -11.74 23.37 -5.14
C ARG A 49 -12.67 22.40 -4.39
N TYR A 50 -13.95 22.41 -4.71
CA TYR A 50 -15.00 21.66 -4.05
C TYR A 50 -15.70 20.76 -5.07
N THR A 51 -14.90 20.05 -5.86
CA THR A 51 -15.38 19.08 -6.84
C THR A 51 -15.94 17.84 -6.13
N ASP A 52 -16.81 17.13 -6.81
CA ASP A 52 -17.35 15.86 -6.34
C ASP A 52 -16.20 14.83 -6.19
N PRO A 53 -15.92 14.32 -5.00
CA PRO A 53 -14.87 13.31 -4.80
C PRO A 53 -15.21 11.98 -5.46
N THR A 54 -16.47 11.70 -5.75
CA THR A 54 -16.90 10.44 -6.38
C THR A 54 -16.54 10.36 -7.87
N THR A 55 -16.12 11.47 -8.50
CA THR A 55 -15.64 11.50 -9.89
C THR A 55 -14.36 10.68 -10.11
N LEU A 56 -13.64 10.37 -9.05
CA LEU A 56 -12.48 9.48 -9.09
C LEU A 56 -12.85 7.99 -9.02
N LEU A 57 -14.11 7.69 -8.69
CA LEU A 57 -14.59 6.32 -8.60
C LEU A 57 -15.18 5.87 -9.94
N ILE A 58 -15.24 4.56 -10.17
CA ILE A 58 -15.99 3.99 -11.31
C ILE A 58 -17.37 4.60 -11.37
N PRO A 59 -17.86 5.06 -12.53
CA PRO A 59 -19.21 5.59 -12.67
C PRO A 59 -20.27 4.62 -12.12
N THR A 60 -21.32 5.14 -11.49
CA THR A 60 -22.30 4.31 -10.77
C THR A 60 -22.94 3.24 -11.68
N GLU A 61 -23.22 3.58 -12.94
CA GLU A 61 -23.79 2.64 -13.91
C GLU A 61 -22.82 1.51 -14.25
N THR A 62 -21.55 1.84 -14.50
CA THR A 62 -20.49 0.85 -14.74
C THR A 62 -20.27 -0.02 -13.51
N TRP A 63 -20.28 0.59 -12.32
CA TRP A 63 -20.13 -0.13 -11.06
C TRP A 63 -21.26 -1.14 -10.84
N ALA A 64 -22.51 -0.77 -11.16
CA ALA A 64 -23.64 -1.68 -11.02
C ALA A 64 -23.45 -2.99 -11.82
N ALA A 65 -22.78 -2.92 -12.98
CA ALA A 65 -22.44 -4.09 -13.79
C ALA A 65 -21.24 -4.90 -13.27
N GLN A 66 -20.27 -4.25 -12.61
CA GLN A 66 -19.01 -4.88 -12.18
C GLN A 66 -19.01 -5.28 -10.70
N ARG A 67 -19.97 -4.85 -9.92
CA ARG A 67 -20.04 -5.06 -8.47
C ARG A 67 -20.05 -6.53 -8.08
N ASP A 68 -20.83 -7.33 -8.77
CA ASP A 68 -21.01 -8.73 -8.43
C ASP A 68 -19.72 -9.53 -8.75
N ASP A 69 -19.02 -9.19 -9.84
CA ASP A 69 -17.70 -9.74 -10.15
C ASP A 69 -16.67 -9.36 -9.08
N PHE A 70 -16.68 -8.09 -8.64
CA PHE A 70 -15.82 -7.66 -7.53
C PHE A 70 -16.10 -8.45 -6.26
N CYS A 71 -17.37 -8.61 -5.86
CA CYS A 71 -17.76 -9.36 -4.68
C CYS A 71 -17.36 -10.83 -4.78
N ALA A 72 -17.50 -11.44 -5.97
CA ALA A 72 -17.09 -12.82 -6.19
C ALA A 72 -15.59 -13.04 -6.01
N VAL A 73 -14.77 -12.11 -6.51
CA VAL A 73 -13.30 -12.22 -6.45
C VAL A 73 -12.75 -11.87 -5.06
N THR A 74 -13.38 -10.94 -4.35
CA THR A 74 -12.84 -10.43 -3.06
C THR A 74 -13.49 -11.05 -1.84
N GLY A 75 -14.65 -11.69 -1.99
CA GLY A 75 -15.48 -12.15 -0.88
C GLY A 75 -16.19 -11.01 -0.14
N ALA A 76 -16.07 -9.76 -0.60
CA ALA A 76 -16.81 -8.63 -0.03
C ALA A 76 -18.32 -8.77 -0.29
N GLY A 77 -19.15 -8.36 0.66
CA GLY A 77 -20.61 -8.41 0.53
C GLY A 77 -21.20 -7.07 0.11
N ALA A 78 -22.12 -7.07 -0.85
CA ALA A 78 -22.88 -5.89 -1.23
C ALA A 78 -24.04 -5.57 -0.25
N ASP A 79 -24.52 -6.55 0.49
CA ASP A 79 -25.53 -6.39 1.55
C ASP A 79 -24.85 -5.96 2.85
N PRO A 80 -25.13 -4.74 3.34
CA PRO A 80 -24.48 -4.20 4.54
C PRO A 80 -24.73 -5.04 5.79
N THR A 81 -25.93 -5.60 5.95
CA THR A 81 -26.28 -6.41 7.14
C THR A 81 -25.48 -7.71 7.16
N ARG A 82 -25.44 -8.40 6.02
CA ARG A 82 -24.68 -9.64 5.86
C ARG A 82 -23.18 -9.41 6.00
N GLN A 83 -22.69 -8.31 5.43
CA GLN A 83 -21.27 -7.93 5.53
C GLN A 83 -20.87 -7.63 6.99
N LEU A 84 -21.66 -6.83 7.71
CA LEU A 84 -21.38 -6.53 9.12
C LEU A 84 -21.42 -7.79 9.99
N HIS A 85 -22.36 -8.69 9.75
CA HIS A 85 -22.45 -9.94 10.51
C HIS A 85 -21.21 -10.84 10.25
N ARG A 86 -20.72 -10.88 9.01
CA ARG A 86 -19.48 -11.58 8.68
C ARG A 86 -18.28 -10.99 9.41
N LEU A 87 -18.12 -9.65 9.36
CA LEU A 87 -17.04 -8.92 10.03
C LEU A 87 -17.09 -9.10 11.56
N GLU A 88 -18.31 -9.17 12.15
CA GLU A 88 -18.49 -9.47 13.57
C GLU A 88 -17.95 -10.86 13.93
N GLY A 89 -18.27 -11.86 13.12
CA GLY A 89 -17.76 -13.23 13.32
C GLY A 89 -16.24 -13.32 13.18
N GLU A 90 -15.66 -12.63 12.19
CA GLU A 90 -14.21 -12.57 11.99
C GLU A 90 -13.49 -11.86 13.15
N LEU A 91 -14.04 -10.74 13.62
CA LEU A 91 -13.50 -10.02 14.78
C LEU A 91 -13.56 -10.89 16.04
N ASP A 92 -14.69 -11.55 16.28
CA ASP A 92 -14.87 -12.43 17.43
C ASP A 92 -13.87 -13.59 17.42
N ALA A 93 -13.66 -14.23 16.28
CA ALA A 93 -12.68 -15.30 16.11
C ALA A 93 -11.22 -14.79 16.36
N ALA A 94 -10.86 -13.63 15.79
CA ALA A 94 -9.53 -13.04 15.99
C ALA A 94 -9.28 -12.66 17.46
N VAL A 95 -10.29 -12.12 18.16
CA VAL A 95 -10.17 -11.82 19.59
C VAL A 95 -10.10 -13.08 20.44
N ALA A 96 -10.82 -14.14 20.07
CA ALA A 96 -10.71 -15.45 20.74
C ALA A 96 -9.32 -16.05 20.59
N ASP A 97 -8.68 -15.90 19.40
CA ASP A 97 -7.31 -16.34 19.18
C ASP A 97 -6.30 -15.55 20.02
N LEU A 98 -6.44 -14.21 20.04
CA LEU A 98 -5.62 -13.36 20.92
C LEU A 98 -5.82 -13.70 22.40
N GLN A 99 -7.06 -13.95 22.81
CA GLN A 99 -7.35 -14.39 24.19
C GLN A 99 -6.63 -15.70 24.54
N ARG A 100 -6.58 -16.68 23.63
CA ARG A 100 -5.85 -17.95 23.87
C ARG A 100 -4.36 -17.71 24.06
N VAL A 101 -3.75 -16.87 23.21
CA VAL A 101 -2.33 -16.52 23.32
C VAL A 101 -2.03 -15.81 24.65
N LEU A 102 -2.84 -14.81 25.02
CA LEU A 102 -2.64 -14.04 26.25
C LEU A 102 -2.96 -14.84 27.53
N ALA A 103 -3.82 -15.86 27.45
CA ALA A 103 -4.16 -16.74 28.58
C ALA A 103 -3.15 -17.89 28.77
N ASP A 104 -2.33 -18.20 27.76
CA ASP A 104 -1.36 -19.29 27.81
C ASP A 104 -0.15 -18.87 28.67
N PRO A 105 0.14 -19.58 29.78
CA PRO A 105 1.29 -19.29 30.63
C PRO A 105 2.65 -19.33 29.91
N THR A 106 2.75 -20.13 28.83
CA THR A 106 3.99 -20.23 28.05
C THR A 106 4.22 -18.98 27.20
N SER A 107 3.16 -18.28 26.84
CA SER A 107 3.19 -17.02 26.08
C SER A 107 3.44 -15.77 26.92
N GLN A 108 3.29 -15.84 28.26
CA GLN A 108 3.42 -14.66 29.15
C GLN A 108 4.79 -13.98 29.10
N GLY A 109 5.83 -14.73 28.77
CA GLY A 109 7.18 -14.19 28.52
C GLY A 109 7.32 -13.45 27.20
N LEU A 110 6.42 -13.71 26.23
CA LEU A 110 6.46 -13.14 24.89
C LEU A 110 5.43 -12.04 24.70
N ALA A 111 4.20 -12.25 25.19
CA ALA A 111 3.10 -11.29 25.06
C ALA A 111 2.23 -11.30 26.33
N ARG A 112 1.93 -10.13 26.86
CA ARG A 112 1.04 -9.94 28.02
C ARG A 112 0.35 -8.59 27.97
N VAL A 113 -0.73 -8.45 28.71
CA VAL A 113 -1.36 -7.16 28.99
C VAL A 113 -0.90 -6.73 30.39
N ASP A 114 -0.42 -5.49 30.54
CA ASP A 114 0.01 -4.94 31.82
C ASP A 114 -1.18 -4.43 32.66
N ASP A 115 -0.90 -3.90 33.87
CA ASP A 115 -1.90 -3.39 34.79
C ASP A 115 -2.63 -2.14 34.27
N ASP A 116 -1.99 -1.40 33.34
CA ASP A 116 -2.55 -0.23 32.67
C ASP A 116 -3.43 -0.61 31.46
N GLY A 117 -3.47 -1.89 31.08
CA GLY A 117 -4.24 -2.43 29.97
C GLY A 117 -3.53 -2.27 28.61
N GLU A 118 -2.22 -2.05 28.59
CA GLU A 118 -1.41 -1.98 27.39
C GLU A 118 -0.86 -3.36 27.00
N LEU A 119 -0.84 -3.65 25.70
CA LEU A 119 -0.25 -4.88 25.17
C LEU A 119 1.27 -4.75 25.11
N ILE A 120 1.97 -5.59 25.86
CA ILE A 120 3.44 -5.69 25.85
C ILE A 120 3.84 -6.93 25.09
N VAL A 121 4.69 -6.77 24.07
CA VAL A 121 5.31 -7.87 23.32
C VAL A 121 6.81 -7.77 23.50
N SER A 122 7.42 -8.83 24.04
CA SER A 122 8.85 -8.90 24.25
C SER A 122 9.61 -9.00 22.92
N PRO A 123 10.76 -8.37 22.78
CA PRO A 123 11.61 -8.57 21.61
C PRO A 123 11.98 -10.06 21.46
N LEU A 124 11.94 -10.56 20.23
CA LEU A 124 12.48 -11.89 19.95
C LEU A 124 13.99 -11.88 20.17
N PRO A 125 14.56 -12.95 20.79
CA PRO A 125 15.99 -13.08 20.89
C PRO A 125 16.61 -13.13 19.48
N ALA A 126 17.88 -12.72 19.38
CA ALA A 126 18.63 -12.84 18.13
C ALA A 126 18.67 -14.33 17.70
N GLU A 127 18.22 -14.59 16.48
CA GLU A 127 18.26 -15.94 15.93
C GLU A 127 19.73 -16.34 15.67
N GLN A 128 20.15 -17.45 16.23
CA GLN A 128 21.46 -18.02 15.94
C GLN A 128 21.34 -18.95 14.74
N ILE A 129 22.16 -18.71 13.72
CA ILE A 129 22.22 -19.61 12.58
C ILE A 129 22.78 -20.96 13.06
N PRO A 130 22.03 -22.08 12.90
CA PRO A 130 22.56 -23.39 13.28
C PRO A 130 23.83 -23.73 12.49
N ALA A 131 24.79 -24.42 13.11
CA ALA A 131 26.02 -24.86 12.43
C ALA A 131 25.75 -25.67 11.13
N ALA A 132 24.65 -26.42 11.09
CA ALA A 132 24.20 -27.11 9.87
C ALA A 132 23.77 -26.14 8.77
N GLY A 133 23.17 -25.00 9.11
CA GLY A 133 22.82 -23.95 8.17
C GLY A 133 24.06 -23.26 7.58
N GLU A 134 25.05 -22.96 8.39
CA GLU A 134 26.34 -22.43 7.90
C GLU A 134 27.07 -23.44 6.99
N ALA A 135 27.10 -24.72 7.38
CA ALA A 135 27.69 -25.76 6.55
C ALA A 135 26.97 -25.92 5.21
N LEU A 136 25.64 -25.84 5.18
CA LEU A 136 24.85 -25.86 3.97
C LEU A 136 25.16 -24.65 3.09
N ALA A 137 25.19 -23.46 3.64
CA ALA A 137 25.52 -22.24 2.89
C ALA A 137 26.91 -22.32 2.23
N GLN A 138 27.91 -22.80 2.96
CA GLN A 138 29.26 -23.04 2.45
C GLN A 138 29.27 -24.10 1.33
N ALA A 139 28.56 -25.22 1.52
CA ALA A 139 28.49 -26.28 0.53
C ALA A 139 27.78 -25.83 -0.76
N VAL A 140 26.77 -24.97 -0.68
CA VAL A 140 26.09 -24.37 -1.84
C VAL A 140 27.03 -23.40 -2.53
N ALA A 141 27.64 -22.47 -1.78
CA ALA A 141 28.55 -21.48 -2.34
C ALA A 141 29.75 -22.12 -3.07
N ALA A 142 30.29 -23.22 -2.53
CA ALA A 142 31.40 -23.95 -3.17
C ALA A 142 31.01 -24.63 -4.51
N ARG A 143 29.70 -24.83 -4.75
CA ARG A 143 29.20 -25.43 -6.00
C ARG A 143 28.73 -24.41 -7.02
N LEU A 144 28.48 -23.18 -6.64
CA LEU A 144 28.05 -22.14 -7.55
C LEU A 144 29.27 -21.62 -8.35
N PRO A 145 29.20 -21.64 -9.69
CA PRO A 145 30.26 -21.08 -10.52
C PRO A 145 30.28 -19.54 -10.39
N GLN A 146 31.47 -18.97 -10.52
CA GLN A 146 31.59 -17.52 -10.73
C GLN A 146 31.27 -17.20 -12.18
N ILE A 147 30.19 -16.44 -12.38
CA ILE A 147 29.69 -16.05 -13.71
C ILE A 147 29.82 -14.53 -13.85
N HIS A 148 30.38 -14.10 -14.99
CA HIS A 148 30.41 -12.68 -15.33
C HIS A 148 28.99 -12.16 -15.60
N LEU A 149 28.66 -11.01 -15.04
CA LEU A 149 27.32 -10.42 -15.12
C LEU A 149 26.80 -10.25 -16.57
N PRO A 150 27.59 -9.83 -17.56
CA PRO A 150 27.15 -9.81 -18.95
C PRO A 150 26.76 -11.19 -19.50
N ALA A 151 27.52 -12.24 -19.14
CA ALA A 151 27.22 -13.60 -19.57
C ALA A 151 25.90 -14.09 -18.96
N LEU A 152 25.68 -13.78 -17.67
CA LEU A 152 24.41 -14.10 -17.00
C LEU A 152 23.21 -13.41 -17.67
N LEU A 153 23.33 -12.12 -18.03
CA LEU A 153 22.25 -11.41 -18.74
C LEU A 153 21.91 -12.06 -20.08
N ILE A 154 22.92 -12.46 -20.85
CA ILE A 154 22.73 -13.12 -22.15
C ILE A 154 22.07 -14.49 -21.98
N GLU A 155 22.46 -15.26 -20.96
CA GLU A 155 21.89 -16.57 -20.67
C GLU A 155 20.41 -16.44 -20.23
N VAL A 156 20.12 -15.53 -19.32
CA VAL A 156 18.75 -15.27 -18.85
C VAL A 156 17.88 -14.73 -19.99
N ASP A 157 18.41 -13.85 -20.84
CA ASP A 157 17.64 -13.31 -21.96
C ASP A 157 17.29 -14.37 -23.01
N ARG A 158 18.18 -15.32 -23.25
CA ARG A 158 17.89 -16.44 -24.16
C ARG A 158 16.66 -17.23 -23.72
N ASP A 159 16.47 -17.38 -22.40
CA ASP A 159 15.37 -18.18 -21.84
C ASP A 159 14.09 -17.34 -21.64
N THR A 160 14.22 -16.08 -21.29
CA THR A 160 13.09 -15.19 -20.92
C THR A 160 12.69 -14.22 -22.02
N ARG A 161 13.61 -13.92 -22.94
CA ARG A 161 13.47 -12.88 -23.98
C ARG A 161 13.10 -11.51 -23.39
N PHE A 162 13.64 -11.19 -22.22
CA PHE A 162 13.32 -9.92 -21.56
C PHE A 162 13.76 -8.71 -22.40
N SER A 163 14.82 -8.83 -23.21
CA SER A 163 15.30 -7.75 -24.07
C SER A 163 14.30 -7.33 -25.16
N GLU A 164 13.41 -8.24 -25.60
CA GLU A 164 12.36 -7.94 -26.57
C GLU A 164 11.29 -6.97 -26.03
N ALA A 165 11.21 -6.79 -24.70
CA ALA A 165 10.32 -5.81 -24.08
C ALA A 165 10.78 -4.36 -24.35
N PHE A 166 12.05 -4.15 -24.63
CA PHE A 166 12.59 -2.82 -24.92
C PHE A 166 12.29 -2.39 -26.35
N THR A 167 11.14 -1.77 -26.54
CA THR A 167 10.69 -1.23 -27.83
C THR A 167 11.10 0.24 -27.98
N HIS A 168 11.32 0.69 -29.22
CA HIS A 168 11.65 2.09 -29.50
C HIS A 168 10.50 3.03 -29.15
N ALA A 169 10.79 4.18 -28.55
CA ALA A 169 9.78 5.12 -28.07
C ALA A 169 8.84 5.68 -29.14
N SER A 170 9.26 5.72 -30.42
CA SER A 170 8.41 6.15 -31.53
C SER A 170 7.41 5.09 -32.02
N GLY A 171 7.46 3.87 -31.49
CA GLY A 171 6.71 2.73 -32.02
C GLY A 171 7.27 2.14 -33.32
N ALA A 172 8.26 2.77 -33.93
CA ALA A 172 8.98 2.22 -35.07
C ALA A 172 9.96 1.12 -34.61
N GLN A 173 10.36 0.26 -35.54
CA GLN A 173 11.43 -0.71 -35.31
C GLN A 173 12.64 -0.34 -36.17
N PRO A 174 13.44 0.65 -35.77
CA PRO A 174 14.64 1.00 -36.50
C PRO A 174 15.62 -0.19 -36.50
N ARG A 175 16.23 -0.45 -37.64
CA ARG A 175 17.31 -1.45 -37.74
C ARG A 175 18.55 -0.88 -37.03
N THR A 176 18.71 -1.23 -35.77
CA THR A 176 19.88 -0.84 -34.99
C THR A 176 20.82 -2.03 -34.91
N PRO A 177 22.03 -1.95 -35.49
CA PRO A 177 23.03 -2.99 -35.32
C PRO A 177 23.30 -3.22 -33.83
N ASP A 178 23.52 -4.47 -33.45
CA ASP A 178 23.89 -4.88 -32.09
C ASP A 178 22.99 -4.36 -30.98
N LEU A 179 21.68 -4.14 -31.25
CA LEU A 179 20.75 -3.55 -30.28
C LEU A 179 20.74 -4.29 -28.92
N ALA A 180 20.73 -5.63 -28.94
CA ALA A 180 20.75 -6.41 -27.71
C ALA A 180 22.02 -6.15 -26.88
N ARG A 181 23.18 -6.11 -27.53
CA ARG A 181 24.45 -5.77 -26.87
C ARG A 181 24.44 -4.37 -26.28
N ASN A 182 23.90 -3.40 -27.01
CA ASN A 182 23.79 -2.01 -26.55
C ASN A 182 22.80 -1.89 -25.37
N LEU A 183 21.69 -2.65 -25.40
CA LEU A 183 20.73 -2.72 -24.29
C LEU A 183 21.37 -3.30 -23.03
N TYR A 184 22.09 -4.43 -23.13
CA TYR A 184 22.77 -5.00 -21.96
C TYR A 184 23.80 -4.04 -21.38
N ALA A 185 24.60 -3.40 -22.21
CA ALA A 185 25.58 -2.42 -21.75
C ALA A 185 24.89 -1.20 -21.09
N SER A 186 23.81 -0.71 -21.70
CA SER A 186 23.06 0.42 -21.12
C SER A 186 22.41 0.06 -19.76
N VAL A 187 21.82 -1.13 -19.63
CA VAL A 187 21.27 -1.61 -18.36
C VAL A 187 22.37 -1.74 -17.30
N LEU A 188 23.53 -2.32 -17.67
CA LEU A 188 24.66 -2.48 -16.75
C LEU A 188 25.30 -1.14 -16.37
N ALA A 189 25.30 -0.14 -17.25
CA ALA A 189 25.79 1.21 -16.93
C ALA A 189 25.05 1.81 -15.74
N TYR A 190 23.72 1.60 -15.66
CA TYR A 190 22.91 2.02 -14.52
C TYR A 190 23.01 1.07 -13.34
N ALA A 191 22.83 -0.23 -13.56
CA ALA A 191 22.78 -1.23 -12.50
C ALA A 191 24.07 -1.31 -11.69
N CYS A 192 25.22 -1.13 -12.34
CA CYS A 192 26.55 -1.14 -11.71
C CYS A 192 27.04 0.27 -11.32
N ASN A 193 26.23 1.30 -11.53
CA ASN A 193 26.58 2.71 -11.26
C ASN A 193 27.87 3.17 -11.97
N LEU A 194 28.14 2.63 -13.16
CA LEU A 194 29.33 3.00 -13.97
C LEU A 194 29.12 4.30 -14.74
N GLY A 195 27.88 4.64 -15.05
CA GLY A 195 27.54 5.70 -15.99
C GLY A 195 27.96 5.33 -17.43
N TYR A 196 27.69 6.23 -18.38
CA TYR A 196 28.01 5.97 -19.79
C TYR A 196 29.49 5.95 -20.07
N ALA A 197 30.26 6.88 -19.47
CA ALA A 197 31.70 6.96 -19.65
C ALA A 197 32.42 5.68 -19.19
N GLY A 198 32.15 5.25 -17.93
CA GLY A 198 32.75 4.03 -17.40
C GLY A 198 32.33 2.76 -18.16
N MET A 199 31.09 2.73 -18.68
CA MET A 199 30.63 1.61 -19.50
C MET A 199 31.24 1.65 -20.90
N ALA A 200 31.46 2.82 -21.49
CA ALA A 200 32.17 2.95 -22.79
C ALA A 200 33.59 2.41 -22.70
N ASP A 201 34.30 2.77 -21.64
CA ASP A 201 35.67 2.25 -21.39
C ASP A 201 35.67 0.72 -21.21
N ALA A 202 34.71 0.17 -20.51
CA ALA A 202 34.61 -1.26 -20.22
C ALA A 202 34.13 -2.10 -21.41
N SER A 203 33.24 -1.57 -22.27
CA SER A 203 32.59 -2.33 -23.35
C SER A 203 33.09 -2.03 -24.76
N GLY A 204 33.77 -0.89 -24.96
CA GLY A 204 34.14 -0.36 -26.29
C GLY A 204 32.95 0.18 -27.09
N ILE A 205 31.78 0.38 -26.46
CA ILE A 205 30.59 1.02 -27.06
C ILE A 205 30.66 2.50 -26.72
N SER A 206 30.52 3.40 -27.71
CA SER A 206 30.61 4.84 -27.43
C SER A 206 29.50 5.34 -26.49
N GLU A 207 29.81 6.40 -25.73
CA GLU A 207 28.86 7.04 -24.83
C GLU A 207 27.58 7.49 -25.55
N ASP A 208 27.70 8.01 -26.78
CA ASP A 208 26.55 8.45 -27.58
C ASP A 208 25.59 7.30 -27.91
N ILE A 209 26.14 6.11 -28.23
CA ILE A 209 25.31 4.92 -28.48
C ILE A 209 24.62 4.47 -27.21
N LEU A 210 25.30 4.45 -26.07
CA LEU A 210 24.71 4.10 -24.77
C LEU A 210 23.61 5.08 -24.34
N ALA A 211 23.90 6.39 -24.49
CA ALA A 211 22.92 7.44 -24.17
C ALA A 211 21.69 7.37 -25.09
N TRP A 212 21.90 7.21 -26.40
CA TRP A 212 20.82 7.04 -27.38
C TRP A 212 19.99 5.79 -27.09
N THR A 213 20.64 4.66 -26.85
CA THR A 213 19.92 3.41 -26.50
C THR A 213 19.07 3.58 -25.25
N SER A 214 19.64 4.18 -24.21
CA SER A 214 18.92 4.45 -22.97
C SER A 214 17.72 5.36 -23.19
N GLN A 215 17.91 6.48 -23.91
CA GLN A 215 16.86 7.46 -24.13
C GLN A 215 15.67 6.89 -24.92
N TRP A 216 15.91 6.03 -25.89
CA TRP A 216 14.86 5.54 -26.78
C TRP A 216 14.25 4.20 -26.37
N TYR A 217 14.94 3.39 -25.57
CA TYR A 217 14.49 2.05 -25.22
C TYR A 217 14.27 1.84 -23.74
N LEU A 218 15.07 2.46 -22.84
CA LEU A 218 14.92 2.27 -21.39
C LEU A 218 13.90 3.26 -20.82
N ARG A 219 12.65 2.84 -20.76
CA ARG A 219 11.55 3.60 -20.20
C ARG A 219 10.87 2.80 -19.10
N HIS A 220 10.07 3.48 -18.27
CA HIS A 220 9.36 2.82 -17.16
C HIS A 220 8.49 1.65 -17.64
N ASP A 221 7.75 1.83 -18.74
CA ASP A 221 6.89 0.81 -19.32
C ASP A 221 7.66 -0.41 -19.83
N THR A 222 8.77 -0.17 -20.56
CA THR A 222 9.61 -1.25 -21.11
C THR A 222 10.40 -1.98 -20.02
N LEU A 223 10.89 -1.26 -19.00
CA LEU A 223 11.53 -1.86 -17.83
C LEU A 223 10.53 -2.73 -17.04
N ARG A 224 9.30 -2.26 -16.87
CA ARG A 224 8.25 -3.01 -16.17
C ARG A 224 7.91 -4.30 -16.92
N GLU A 225 7.74 -4.23 -18.24
CA GLU A 225 7.47 -5.42 -19.06
C GLU A 225 8.64 -6.42 -19.03
N ALA A 226 9.89 -5.94 -19.16
CA ALA A 226 11.08 -6.77 -19.05
C ALA A 226 11.15 -7.47 -17.69
N ASN A 227 10.90 -6.73 -16.60
CA ASN A 227 10.86 -7.27 -15.25
C ASN A 227 9.74 -8.31 -15.07
N THR A 228 8.57 -8.06 -15.64
CA THR A 228 7.45 -9.02 -15.61
C THR A 228 7.85 -10.37 -16.21
N ARG A 229 8.55 -10.37 -17.36
CA ARG A 229 9.04 -11.61 -17.99
C ARG A 229 10.05 -12.34 -17.10
N LEU A 230 10.95 -11.61 -16.46
CA LEU A 230 11.95 -12.16 -15.54
C LEU A 230 11.26 -12.77 -14.29
N VAL A 231 10.36 -12.05 -13.66
CA VAL A 231 9.64 -12.52 -12.47
C VAL A 231 8.80 -13.75 -12.78
N ASN A 232 8.08 -13.76 -13.91
CA ASN A 232 7.27 -14.90 -14.32
C ASN A 232 8.13 -16.13 -14.65
N ALA A 233 9.28 -15.95 -15.28
CA ALA A 233 10.23 -17.04 -15.53
C ALA A 233 10.79 -17.60 -14.21
N HIS A 234 11.17 -16.72 -13.27
CA HIS A 234 11.64 -17.09 -11.95
C HIS A 234 10.54 -17.83 -11.14
N HIS A 235 9.32 -17.30 -11.14
CA HIS A 235 8.19 -17.93 -10.44
C HIS A 235 7.92 -19.37 -10.91
N ARG A 236 8.05 -19.63 -12.22
CA ARG A 236 7.90 -20.98 -12.80
C ARG A 236 9.09 -21.90 -12.55
N HIS A 237 10.23 -21.36 -12.08
CA HIS A 237 11.41 -22.17 -11.84
C HIS A 237 11.24 -23.07 -10.59
N PRO A 238 11.50 -24.39 -10.67
CA PRO A 238 11.24 -25.32 -9.56
C PRO A 238 11.95 -24.94 -8.24
N LEU A 239 13.14 -24.35 -8.30
CA LEU A 239 13.87 -23.91 -7.11
C LEU A 239 13.23 -22.68 -6.42
N ALA A 240 12.48 -21.87 -7.14
CA ALA A 240 11.79 -20.72 -6.54
C ALA A 240 10.75 -21.17 -5.49
N ALA A 241 10.09 -22.30 -5.73
CA ALA A 241 9.12 -22.90 -4.80
C ALA A 241 9.72 -23.33 -3.45
N LEU A 242 11.05 -23.46 -3.34
CA LEU A 242 11.72 -23.74 -2.06
C LEU A 242 11.68 -22.55 -1.10
N TRP A 243 11.54 -21.33 -1.61
CA TRP A 243 11.50 -20.10 -0.83
C TRP A 243 10.08 -19.72 -0.42
N GLY A 244 9.11 -19.98 -1.29
CA GLY A 244 7.72 -19.65 -1.05
C GLY A 244 6.83 -19.94 -2.25
N ALA A 245 5.53 -19.81 -2.05
CA ALA A 245 4.53 -20.04 -3.11
C ALA A 245 4.29 -18.81 -4.02
N GLY A 246 4.97 -17.69 -3.78
CA GLY A 246 4.70 -16.42 -4.45
C GLY A 246 3.47 -15.69 -3.91
N THR A 247 2.93 -16.12 -2.76
CA THR A 247 1.70 -15.56 -2.17
C THR A 247 1.94 -14.46 -1.16
N LEU A 248 3.10 -14.42 -0.54
CA LEU A 248 3.49 -13.37 0.41
C LEU A 248 4.43 -12.37 -0.27
N SER A 249 4.19 -11.10 -0.02
CA SER A 249 5.07 -10.02 -0.47
C SER A 249 5.40 -9.05 0.65
N SER A 250 6.50 -8.33 0.47
CA SER A 250 6.90 -7.22 1.35
C SER A 250 7.25 -5.99 0.53
N SER A 251 7.13 -4.82 1.14
CA SER A 251 7.59 -3.57 0.51
C SER A 251 8.31 -2.65 1.48
N ASP A 252 9.27 -1.92 0.94
CA ASP A 252 10.05 -0.93 1.67
C ASP A 252 10.50 0.21 0.75
N GLY A 253 10.77 1.36 1.35
CA GLY A 253 11.19 2.58 0.66
C GLY A 253 12.66 2.91 0.86
N GLN A 254 13.45 2.83 -0.19
CA GLN A 254 14.83 3.30 -0.20
C GLN A 254 14.92 4.73 -0.72
N ARG A 255 15.56 5.62 0.05
CA ARG A 255 15.71 7.03 -0.28
C ARG A 255 17.04 7.30 -0.96
N PHE A 256 16.97 8.05 -2.07
CA PHE A 256 18.14 8.47 -2.84
C PHE A 256 18.22 9.98 -2.89
N PRO A 257 19.42 10.57 -2.61
CA PRO A 257 19.65 11.98 -2.89
C PRO A 257 19.63 12.22 -4.39
N GLN A 258 19.04 13.33 -4.82
CA GLN A 258 18.93 13.67 -6.22
C GLN A 258 19.50 15.07 -6.47
N ARG A 259 20.33 15.21 -7.50
CA ARG A 259 20.80 16.50 -7.99
C ARG A 259 20.00 16.90 -9.22
N GLY A 260 19.61 18.15 -9.29
CA GLY A 260 18.84 18.72 -10.40
C GLY A 260 17.33 18.59 -10.25
N ASP A 261 16.59 19.23 -11.15
CA ASP A 261 15.14 19.30 -11.12
C ASP A 261 14.49 17.98 -11.60
N SER A 262 13.53 17.51 -10.83
CA SER A 262 12.72 16.34 -11.15
C SER A 262 11.29 16.53 -10.65
N LEU A 263 10.33 15.92 -11.35
CA LEU A 263 8.91 15.96 -10.96
C LEU A 263 8.67 15.30 -9.60
N THR A 264 9.46 14.31 -9.24
CA THR A 264 9.35 13.52 -8.00
C THR A 264 10.30 13.98 -6.90
N ALA A 265 11.38 14.70 -7.23
CA ALA A 265 12.32 15.20 -6.24
C ALA A 265 11.68 16.26 -5.33
N ARG A 266 11.85 16.09 -4.02
CA ARG A 266 11.40 17.05 -3.01
C ARG A 266 12.48 17.22 -1.95
N ALA A 267 12.63 18.44 -1.48
CA ALA A 267 13.51 18.73 -0.35
C ALA A 267 12.96 18.08 0.93
N LEU A 268 13.78 17.32 1.62
CA LEU A 268 13.47 16.73 2.89
C LEU A 268 14.66 16.89 3.84
N SER A 269 14.70 18.03 4.51
CA SER A 269 15.80 18.43 5.41
C SER A 269 16.13 17.40 6.52
N ARG A 270 15.18 16.52 6.84
CA ARG A 270 15.38 15.47 7.85
C ARG A 270 16.37 14.39 7.41
N TYR A 271 16.45 14.11 6.11
CA TYR A 271 17.27 13.04 5.55
C TYR A 271 18.36 13.56 4.61
N PHE A 272 18.08 14.63 3.87
CA PHE A 272 18.98 15.23 2.91
C PHE A 272 18.99 16.76 3.08
N LEU A 273 20.16 17.37 2.92
CA LEU A 273 20.27 18.83 2.83
C LEU A 273 19.60 19.36 1.55
N ASP A 274 19.57 18.53 0.50
CA ASP A 274 19.01 18.81 -0.81
C ASP A 274 17.77 17.96 -1.10
N GLN A 275 17.42 17.84 -2.39
CA GLN A 275 16.28 17.06 -2.87
C GLN A 275 16.59 15.58 -2.91
N GLY A 276 15.55 14.76 -2.77
CA GLY A 276 15.64 13.32 -2.90
C GLY A 276 14.36 12.70 -3.43
N THR A 277 14.46 11.43 -3.82
CA THR A 277 13.33 10.58 -4.20
C THR A 277 13.35 9.30 -3.37
N THR A 278 12.20 8.64 -3.28
CA THR A 278 12.10 7.31 -2.67
C THR A 278 11.76 6.31 -3.76
N ALA A 279 12.60 5.29 -3.93
CA ALA A 279 12.23 4.10 -4.68
C ALA A 279 11.49 3.16 -3.74
N TYR A 280 10.20 2.98 -3.96
CA TYR A 280 9.36 2.08 -3.19
C TYR A 280 9.27 0.75 -3.92
N THR A 281 9.74 -0.33 -3.28
CA THR A 281 9.99 -1.61 -3.93
C THR A 281 9.18 -2.71 -3.29
N HIS A 282 8.59 -3.58 -4.10
CA HIS A 282 7.83 -4.75 -3.69
C HIS A 282 8.58 -6.04 -4.03
N VAL A 283 8.74 -6.92 -3.05
CA VAL A 283 9.48 -8.19 -3.17
C VAL A 283 8.60 -9.34 -2.73
N SER A 284 8.57 -10.44 -3.49
CA SER A 284 7.85 -11.66 -3.14
C SER A 284 8.65 -12.53 -2.15
N ASP A 285 7.99 -13.51 -1.52
CA ASP A 285 8.61 -14.56 -0.71
C ASP A 285 9.62 -15.43 -1.49
N GLN A 286 9.56 -15.39 -2.82
CA GLN A 286 10.54 -16.00 -3.71
C GLN A 286 11.73 -15.10 -4.02
N HIS A 287 11.89 -13.96 -3.32
CA HIS A 287 12.94 -12.96 -3.52
C HIS A 287 12.91 -12.25 -4.88
N SER A 288 11.79 -12.29 -5.60
CA SER A 288 11.61 -11.52 -6.83
C SER A 288 11.12 -10.11 -6.54
N THR A 289 11.82 -9.11 -7.03
CA THR A 289 11.34 -7.71 -7.07
C THR A 289 10.33 -7.58 -8.22
N TYR A 290 9.03 -7.56 -7.90
CA TYR A 290 7.98 -7.53 -8.93
C TYR A 290 7.41 -6.13 -9.21
N GLY A 291 7.62 -5.17 -8.32
CA GLY A 291 7.18 -3.78 -8.48
C GLY A 291 8.22 -2.81 -7.93
N THR A 292 8.38 -1.69 -8.60
CA THR A 292 9.18 -0.55 -8.12
C THR A 292 8.54 0.75 -8.62
N THR A 293 8.17 1.61 -7.69
CA THR A 293 7.59 2.93 -7.99
C THR A 293 8.40 4.04 -7.34
N VAL A 294 8.69 5.10 -8.11
CA VAL A 294 9.40 6.27 -7.59
C VAL A 294 8.40 7.29 -7.06
N ILE A 295 8.47 7.56 -5.75
CA ILE A 295 7.59 8.50 -5.06
C ILE A 295 8.38 9.68 -4.46
N PRO A 296 7.73 10.84 -4.26
CA PRO A 296 8.34 11.95 -3.54
C PRO A 296 8.70 11.54 -2.10
N THR A 297 9.89 11.92 -1.63
CA THR A 297 10.35 11.63 -0.24
C THR A 297 9.43 12.18 0.85
N THR A 298 8.57 13.14 0.51
CA THR A 298 7.58 13.73 1.43
C THR A 298 6.29 12.93 1.54
N TRP A 299 6.08 11.96 0.67
CA TRP A 299 4.91 11.08 0.73
C TRP A 299 5.09 10.01 1.83
N ARG A 300 3.97 9.60 2.41
CA ARG A 300 3.95 8.41 3.26
C ARG A 300 3.89 7.17 2.37
N GLU A 301 4.70 6.19 2.66
CA GLU A 301 4.78 4.92 1.92
C GLU A 301 3.44 4.19 1.88
N ALA A 302 2.65 4.26 2.97
CA ALA A 302 1.28 3.71 3.04
C ALA A 302 0.36 4.12 1.87
N VAL A 303 0.64 5.27 1.23
CA VAL A 303 -0.17 5.75 0.10
C VAL A 303 0.13 4.96 -1.18
N ALA A 304 1.36 4.46 -1.33
CA ALA A 304 1.84 3.79 -2.55
C ALA A 304 1.76 2.25 -2.48
N VAL A 305 1.62 1.67 -1.28
CA VAL A 305 1.63 0.21 -1.05
C VAL A 305 0.74 -0.57 -2.02
N LEU A 306 -0.47 -0.07 -2.27
CA LEU A 306 -1.48 -0.80 -3.04
C LEU A 306 -1.33 -0.64 -4.56
N ASP A 307 -0.63 0.38 -5.05
CA ASP A 307 -0.53 0.64 -6.49
C ASP A 307 0.15 -0.52 -7.23
N ASP A 308 1.27 -1.01 -6.72
CA ASP A 308 2.00 -2.13 -7.32
C ASP A 308 1.32 -3.48 -7.07
N ILE A 309 0.55 -3.62 -5.98
CA ILE A 309 -0.20 -4.85 -5.69
C ILE A 309 -1.39 -4.99 -6.64
N PHE A 310 -2.21 -3.95 -6.79
CA PHE A 310 -3.36 -3.98 -7.71
C PHE A 310 -2.93 -3.89 -9.17
N GLY A 311 -1.83 -3.22 -9.43
CA GLY A 311 -1.23 -3.11 -10.75
C GLY A 311 -0.22 -4.21 -11.09
N ASN A 312 -0.10 -5.27 -10.28
CA ASN A 312 0.85 -6.35 -10.52
C ASN A 312 0.59 -7.05 -11.87
N PRO A 313 1.53 -6.95 -12.84
CA PRO A 313 1.37 -7.58 -14.14
C PRO A 313 1.93 -9.02 -14.18
N THR A 314 2.51 -9.50 -13.07
CA THR A 314 3.17 -10.81 -13.00
C THR A 314 2.19 -11.93 -12.65
N ASP A 315 2.64 -13.18 -12.84
CA ASP A 315 1.86 -14.39 -12.50
C ASP A 315 1.86 -14.69 -10.98
N LEU A 316 2.52 -13.87 -10.16
CA LEU A 316 2.58 -14.05 -8.71
C LEU A 316 1.19 -13.92 -8.08
N PRO A 317 0.69 -14.97 -7.39
CA PRO A 317 -0.64 -14.97 -6.78
C PRO A 317 -0.61 -14.31 -5.39
N ILE A 318 -0.21 -13.04 -5.32
CA ILE A 318 -0.07 -12.31 -4.04
C ILE A 318 -1.40 -12.30 -3.30
N ALA A 319 -1.41 -12.86 -2.09
CA ALA A 319 -2.56 -12.92 -1.19
C ALA A 319 -2.30 -12.20 0.14
N GLU A 320 -1.04 -12.09 0.56
CA GLU A 320 -0.63 -11.42 1.80
C GLU A 320 0.50 -10.42 1.54
N HIS A 321 0.44 -9.30 2.25
CA HIS A 321 1.45 -8.26 2.15
C HIS A 321 1.90 -7.74 3.51
N THR A 322 3.20 -7.54 3.67
CA THR A 322 3.82 -6.96 4.87
C THR A 322 4.57 -5.67 4.54
N THR A 323 4.58 -4.74 5.47
CA THR A 323 5.37 -3.50 5.41
C THR A 323 6.02 -3.24 6.77
N ASP A 324 6.90 -2.27 6.80
CA ASP A 324 7.29 -1.65 8.08
C ASP A 324 6.15 -0.77 8.65
N THR A 325 6.39 -0.15 9.80
CA THR A 325 5.40 0.72 10.47
C THR A 325 5.01 1.96 9.62
N ALA A 326 5.85 2.40 8.68
CA ALA A 326 5.56 3.57 7.84
C ALA A 326 4.43 3.31 6.83
N GLY A 327 4.26 2.04 6.41
CA GLY A 327 3.18 1.59 5.52
C GLY A 327 1.83 1.35 6.22
N GLN A 328 1.78 1.38 7.55
CA GLN A 328 0.60 1.03 8.33
C GLN A 328 -0.36 2.21 8.52
N THR A 329 -1.63 2.04 8.14
CA THR A 329 -2.76 2.91 8.52
C THR A 329 -4.04 2.08 8.64
N LEU A 330 -5.04 2.56 9.39
CA LEU A 330 -6.35 1.89 9.47
C LEU A 330 -6.99 1.75 8.08
N ALA A 331 -6.90 2.80 7.26
CA ALA A 331 -7.41 2.76 5.89
C ALA A 331 -6.72 1.68 5.04
N THR A 332 -5.40 1.47 5.21
CA THR A 332 -4.67 0.40 4.50
C THR A 332 -5.21 -0.97 4.89
N PHE A 333 -5.40 -1.24 6.18
CA PHE A 333 -6.02 -2.49 6.66
C PHE A 333 -7.40 -2.72 6.04
N ALA A 334 -8.25 -1.69 6.05
CA ALA A 334 -9.61 -1.81 5.52
C ALA A 334 -9.63 -2.04 4.01
N ILE A 335 -8.75 -1.36 3.25
CA ILE A 335 -8.67 -1.53 1.80
C ILE A 335 -8.16 -2.93 1.45
N PHE A 336 -7.13 -3.44 2.12
CA PHE A 336 -6.64 -4.80 1.92
C PHE A 336 -7.74 -5.82 2.21
N HIS A 337 -8.42 -5.71 3.35
CA HIS A 337 -9.52 -6.60 3.72
C HIS A 337 -10.65 -6.59 2.68
N LEU A 338 -11.12 -5.40 2.25
CA LEU A 338 -12.15 -5.27 1.22
C LEU A 338 -11.70 -5.75 -0.16
N ALA A 339 -10.39 -5.75 -0.43
CA ALA A 339 -9.81 -6.29 -1.65
C ALA A 339 -9.64 -7.83 -1.63
N GLY A 340 -9.96 -8.49 -0.51
CA GLY A 340 -9.76 -9.92 -0.31
C GLY A 340 -8.30 -10.32 -0.07
N LEU A 341 -7.49 -9.40 0.47
CA LEU A 341 -6.07 -9.59 0.74
C LEU A 341 -5.78 -9.49 2.24
N GLN A 342 -4.78 -10.20 2.71
CA GLN A 342 -4.26 -10.11 4.07
C GLN A 342 -3.21 -8.99 4.16
N PHE A 343 -3.30 -8.13 5.18
CA PHE A 343 -2.29 -7.12 5.49
C PHE A 343 -1.65 -7.39 6.85
N SER A 344 -0.36 -7.68 6.87
CA SER A 344 0.40 -8.12 8.04
C SER A 344 1.64 -7.23 8.29
N PRO A 345 1.47 -5.92 8.54
CA PRO A 345 2.58 -4.99 8.72
C PRO A 345 3.28 -5.20 10.05
N ARG A 346 4.54 -4.79 10.15
CA ARG A 346 5.22 -4.63 11.44
C ARG A 346 4.67 -3.42 12.17
N ILE A 347 4.31 -3.61 13.45
CA ILE A 347 3.78 -2.56 14.33
C ILE A 347 4.82 -2.26 15.41
N ARG A 348 5.46 -1.09 15.32
CA ARG A 348 6.56 -0.70 16.22
C ARG A 348 6.10 -0.53 17.67
N ASP A 349 5.10 0.29 17.89
CA ASP A 349 4.62 0.65 19.24
C ASP A 349 3.27 -0.05 19.50
N ILE A 350 3.28 -1.39 19.57
CA ILE A 350 2.07 -2.20 19.64
C ILE A 350 1.23 -1.89 20.88
N GLY A 351 1.83 -1.50 22.00
CA GLY A 351 1.13 -1.11 23.23
C GLY A 351 0.21 0.12 23.05
N ARG A 352 0.51 0.96 22.06
CA ARG A 352 -0.31 2.13 21.71
C ARG A 352 -1.39 1.83 20.69
N LEU A 353 -1.47 0.59 20.20
CA LEU A 353 -2.47 0.19 19.22
C LEU A 353 -3.86 0.20 19.85
N GLN A 354 -4.75 1.01 19.27
CA GLN A 354 -6.14 1.03 19.67
C GLN A 354 -6.90 -0.05 18.91
N LEU A 355 -7.46 -1.01 19.64
CA LEU A 355 -8.35 -2.01 19.07
C LEU A 355 -9.82 -1.58 19.23
N TYR A 356 -10.61 -2.00 18.28
CA TYR A 356 -12.02 -1.60 18.16
C TYR A 356 -12.94 -2.77 18.50
N ARG A 357 -14.16 -2.46 18.95
CA ARG A 357 -15.17 -3.45 19.33
C ARG A 357 -16.54 -3.12 18.76
N LEU A 358 -17.35 -4.13 18.66
CA LEU A 358 -18.77 -4.03 18.42
C LEU A 358 -19.54 -4.04 19.77
N GLY A 359 -20.51 -3.16 19.93
CA GLY A 359 -21.34 -3.11 21.13
C GLY A 359 -20.62 -2.69 22.43
N PRO A 360 -21.17 -3.07 23.60
CA PRO A 360 -20.68 -2.62 24.90
C PRO A 360 -19.35 -3.22 25.31
N ALA A 361 -18.46 -2.42 25.90
CA ALA A 361 -17.14 -2.89 26.37
C ALA A 361 -17.23 -3.99 27.44
N ALA A 362 -18.26 -3.93 28.31
CA ALA A 362 -18.46 -4.91 29.37
C ALA A 362 -18.62 -6.34 28.84
N SER A 363 -19.35 -6.50 27.72
CA SER A 363 -19.58 -7.83 27.11
C SER A 363 -18.27 -8.47 26.66
N TRP A 364 -17.38 -7.68 26.05
CA TRP A 364 -16.06 -8.15 25.60
C TRP A 364 -15.12 -8.50 26.75
N ARG A 365 -15.12 -7.70 27.82
CA ARG A 365 -14.32 -7.97 29.03
C ARG A 365 -14.75 -9.22 29.77
N ILE A 366 -16.07 -9.51 29.82
CA ILE A 366 -16.59 -10.73 30.42
C ILE A 366 -16.23 -11.94 29.58
N ARG A 367 -16.39 -11.85 28.26
CA ARG A 367 -16.15 -12.97 27.33
C ARG A 367 -14.67 -13.26 27.12
N TYR A 368 -13.83 -12.21 27.11
CA TYR A 368 -12.39 -12.27 26.86
C TYR A 368 -11.62 -11.50 27.94
N PRO A 369 -11.38 -12.11 29.10
CA PRO A 369 -10.78 -11.39 30.26
C PRO A 369 -9.40 -10.77 29.99
N HIS A 370 -8.55 -11.40 29.15
CA HIS A 370 -7.22 -10.88 28.81
C HIS A 370 -7.23 -9.99 27.58
N ALA A 371 -7.93 -10.36 26.50
CA ALA A 371 -7.95 -9.59 25.26
C ALA A 371 -9.00 -8.45 25.27
N GLY A 372 -10.13 -8.63 25.96
CA GLY A 372 -11.25 -7.67 25.99
C GLY A 372 -10.88 -6.26 26.47
N PRO A 373 -10.02 -6.10 27.47
CA PRO A 373 -9.53 -4.77 27.89
C PRO A 373 -8.85 -3.95 26.80
N LEU A 374 -8.21 -4.60 25.82
CA LEU A 374 -7.55 -3.94 24.69
C LEU A 374 -8.54 -3.30 23.69
N LEU A 375 -9.80 -3.74 23.68
CA LEU A 375 -10.84 -3.27 22.77
C LEU A 375 -11.49 -1.98 23.29
N THR A 376 -10.79 -0.86 23.18
CA THR A 376 -11.18 0.40 23.83
C THR A 376 -12.18 1.23 23.03
N GLN A 377 -12.18 1.15 21.70
CA GLN A 377 -12.95 2.03 20.82
C GLN A 377 -14.18 1.33 20.20
N PRO A 378 -15.35 2.00 20.15
CA PRO A 378 -16.52 1.44 19.49
C PRO A 378 -16.45 1.62 17.96
N ILE A 379 -16.85 0.60 17.21
CA ILE A 379 -17.06 0.66 15.77
C ILE A 379 -18.41 1.34 15.47
N GLN A 380 -18.44 2.22 14.46
CA GLN A 380 -19.66 2.92 14.03
C GLN A 380 -20.37 2.11 12.93
N THR A 381 -21.03 1.02 13.32
CA THR A 381 -21.66 0.06 12.39
C THR A 381 -22.69 0.69 11.45
N GLN A 382 -23.48 1.67 11.93
CA GLN A 382 -24.45 2.36 11.09
C GLN A 382 -23.76 3.16 9.97
N LEU A 383 -22.63 3.83 10.27
CA LEU A 383 -21.89 4.58 9.28
C LEU A 383 -21.31 3.64 8.20
N ILE A 384 -20.81 2.47 8.60
CA ILE A 384 -20.32 1.44 7.67
C ILE A 384 -21.48 0.93 6.80
N ALA A 385 -22.63 0.64 7.39
CA ALA A 385 -23.81 0.19 6.65
C ALA A 385 -24.28 1.23 5.61
N ASP A 386 -24.35 2.50 6.01
CA ASP A 386 -24.77 3.60 5.14
C ASP A 386 -23.84 3.78 3.93
N HIS A 387 -22.54 3.45 4.07
CA HIS A 387 -21.52 3.59 3.02
C HIS A 387 -21.04 2.26 2.42
N CYS A 388 -21.66 1.14 2.75
CA CYS A 388 -21.17 -0.20 2.35
C CYS A 388 -20.91 -0.30 0.83
N ASN A 389 -21.86 0.10 -0.01
CA ASN A 389 -21.70 0.09 -1.47
C ASN A 389 -20.61 1.06 -1.95
N ASP A 390 -20.47 2.22 -1.32
CA ASP A 390 -19.43 3.19 -1.69
C ASP A 390 -18.04 2.71 -1.29
N LEU A 391 -17.90 1.98 -0.18
CA LEU A 391 -16.65 1.37 0.26
C LEU A 391 -16.16 0.31 -0.72
N ILE A 392 -17.04 -0.63 -1.12
CA ILE A 392 -16.67 -1.65 -2.11
C ILE A 392 -16.44 -1.05 -3.50
N ARG A 393 -17.18 0.01 -3.90
CA ARG A 393 -16.94 0.75 -5.12
C ARG A 393 -15.59 1.48 -5.10
N LEU A 394 -15.20 2.06 -3.97
CA LEU A 394 -13.91 2.70 -3.78
C LEU A 394 -12.77 1.70 -4.01
N VAL A 395 -12.82 0.53 -3.37
CA VAL A 395 -11.80 -0.51 -3.55
C VAL A 395 -11.85 -1.13 -4.93
N GLY A 396 -13.05 -1.33 -5.50
CA GLY A 396 -13.23 -1.78 -6.88
C GLY A 396 -12.62 -0.83 -7.90
N SER A 397 -12.73 0.49 -7.65
CA SER A 397 -12.14 1.51 -8.53
C SER A 397 -10.60 1.40 -8.58
N MET A 398 -9.96 1.02 -7.49
CA MET A 398 -8.53 0.76 -7.44
C MET A 398 -8.18 -0.59 -8.08
N LYS A 399 -8.88 -1.65 -7.69
CA LYS A 399 -8.59 -3.03 -8.13
C LYS A 399 -8.80 -3.23 -9.65
N PHE A 400 -9.78 -2.56 -10.22
CA PHE A 400 -10.06 -2.58 -11.68
C PHE A 400 -9.28 -1.52 -12.46
N GLY A 401 -8.35 -0.80 -11.83
CA GLY A 401 -7.46 0.15 -12.50
C GLY A 401 -8.14 1.43 -13.02
N HIS A 402 -9.35 1.76 -12.53
CA HIS A 402 -10.02 3.00 -12.90
C HIS A 402 -9.26 4.22 -12.35
N THR A 403 -8.68 4.07 -11.17
CA THR A 403 -7.84 5.07 -10.51
C THR A 403 -6.75 4.38 -9.68
N THR A 404 -5.66 5.10 -9.39
CA THR A 404 -4.60 4.57 -8.54
C THR A 404 -5.00 4.64 -7.06
N ALA A 405 -4.55 3.67 -6.27
CA ALA A 405 -4.79 3.65 -4.83
C ALA A 405 -4.15 4.86 -4.16
N SER A 406 -2.95 5.23 -4.58
CA SER A 406 -2.23 6.41 -4.09
C SER A 406 -3.03 7.70 -4.25
N LEU A 407 -3.68 7.90 -5.40
CA LEU A 407 -4.51 9.08 -5.64
C LEU A 407 -5.74 9.11 -4.72
N LEU A 408 -6.47 8.00 -4.61
CA LEU A 408 -7.65 7.93 -3.75
C LEU A 408 -7.31 8.08 -2.27
N ILE A 409 -6.29 7.37 -1.78
CA ILE A 409 -5.86 7.47 -0.38
C ILE A 409 -5.38 8.88 -0.06
N ALA A 410 -4.60 9.52 -0.94
CA ALA A 410 -4.18 10.90 -0.77
C ALA A 410 -5.37 11.86 -0.69
N LYS A 411 -6.42 11.65 -1.48
CA LYS A 411 -7.66 12.45 -1.43
C LYS A 411 -8.45 12.23 -0.15
N LEU A 412 -8.60 11.00 0.31
CA LEU A 412 -9.27 10.67 1.56
C LEU A 412 -8.57 11.30 2.79
N HIS A 413 -7.23 11.42 2.75
CA HIS A 413 -6.43 12.01 3.82
C HIS A 413 -6.15 13.51 3.64
N ALA A 414 -6.52 14.13 2.52
CA ALA A 414 -6.19 15.52 2.22
C ALA A 414 -6.89 16.55 3.14
N SER A 415 -7.95 16.16 3.83
CA SER A 415 -8.66 17.02 4.77
C SER A 415 -8.32 16.66 6.22
N SER A 416 -8.08 17.67 7.06
CA SER A 416 -7.97 17.49 8.52
C SER A 416 -9.27 16.96 9.17
N ARG A 417 -10.38 17.00 8.44
CA ARG A 417 -11.64 16.35 8.76
C ARG A 417 -11.95 15.35 7.68
N GLN A 418 -11.87 14.09 8.04
CA GLN A 418 -12.29 12.98 7.17
C GLN A 418 -13.76 13.15 6.79
N ASN A 419 -14.10 12.86 5.54
CA ASN A 419 -15.49 12.74 5.11
C ASN A 419 -16.14 11.49 5.72
N SER A 420 -17.45 11.33 5.52
CA SER A 420 -18.20 10.20 6.05
C SER A 420 -17.69 8.85 5.50
N LEU A 421 -17.32 8.79 4.22
CA LEU A 421 -16.77 7.60 3.57
C LEU A 421 -15.40 7.21 4.16
N ALA A 422 -14.49 8.17 4.35
CA ALA A 422 -13.18 7.92 4.96
C ALA A 422 -13.26 7.54 6.45
N ARG A 423 -14.36 7.89 7.12
CA ARG A 423 -14.64 7.48 8.51
C ARG A 423 -15.31 6.12 8.57
N ALA A 424 -16.02 5.72 7.53
CA ALA A 424 -16.64 4.40 7.41
C ALA A 424 -15.61 3.33 7.03
N LEU A 425 -14.56 3.73 6.25
CA LEU A 425 -13.43 2.90 5.92
C LEU A 425 -12.59 2.60 7.16
#